data_b569b5b385c1a1d20d5506a3ca56ce6c
#
_entry.id   b569b5b385c1a1d20d5506a3ca56ce6c
#
_cell.length_a   1.000
_cell.length_b   1.000
_cell.length_c   1.000
_cell.angle_alpha   90.00
_cell.angle_beta   90.00
_cell.angle_gamma   90.00
#
_symmetry.space_group_name_H-M   'P 1'
#
loop_
_entity.id
_entity.type
_entity.pdbx_description
1 polymer ?
#
loop_
_entity_poly.entity_id
_entity_poly.type
_entity_poly.pdbx_seq_one_letter_code
_entity_poly.pdbx_strand_id
1 'polypeptide(L)' 'MTTLEYTITNNLMAGLALRVIEERIPCFCNLSDANFENLEDTITVTIQCREEDVNFVKEQLAPFV' A
#
# COMPACT_ATOMS: atom_id res chain seq x y z
N MET A 1 -7.13 -12.86 9.12
CA MET A 1 -6.57 -11.92 8.15
C MET A 1 -5.12 -11.65 8.44
N THR A 2 -4.34 -11.43 7.41
CA THR A 2 -2.93 -11.12 7.52
C THR A 2 -2.74 -9.60 7.45
N THR A 3 -1.92 -9.06 8.34
CA THR A 3 -1.59 -7.64 8.34
C THR A 3 -0.19 -7.45 7.75
N LEU A 4 -0.10 -6.59 6.74
CA LEU A 4 1.15 -6.24 6.09
C LEU A 4 1.43 -4.76 6.31
N GLU A 5 2.68 -4.44 6.60
CA GLU A 5 3.09 -3.05 6.76
C GLU A 5 4.22 -2.73 5.79
N TYR A 6 4.06 -1.67 5.05
CA TYR A 6 5.03 -1.21 4.07
C TYR A 6 5.35 0.26 4.25
N THR A 7 6.60 0.59 4.04
CA THR A 7 7.03 1.98 3.88
C THR A 7 7.30 2.18 2.39
N ILE A 8 6.49 3.01 1.75
CA ILE A 8 6.57 3.21 0.30
C ILE A 8 6.81 4.68 -0.03
N THR A 9 7.33 4.90 -1.22
CA THR A 9 7.53 6.27 -1.71
C THR A 9 6.17 6.93 -1.94
N ASN A 10 6.01 8.14 -1.40
CA ASN A 10 4.77 8.89 -1.55
C ASN A 10 4.72 9.54 -2.94
N ASN A 11 4.13 8.86 -3.90
CA ASN A 11 3.94 9.39 -5.23
C ASN A 11 2.61 8.90 -5.83
N LEU A 12 2.25 9.49 -6.96
CA LEU A 12 0.98 9.19 -7.63
C LEU A 12 0.87 7.72 -8.05
N MET A 13 1.98 7.15 -8.52
CA MET A 13 1.97 5.75 -8.98
C MET A 13 1.74 4.78 -7.84
N ALA A 14 2.32 5.06 -6.68
CA ALA A 14 2.08 4.25 -5.48
C ALA A 14 0.61 4.33 -5.08
N GLY A 15 0.02 5.51 -5.13
CA GLY A 15 -1.41 5.70 -4.85
C GLY A 15 -2.29 4.90 -5.80
N LEU A 16 -1.95 4.87 -7.08
CA LEU A 16 -2.68 4.08 -8.07
C LEU A 16 -2.55 2.59 -7.80
N ALA A 17 -1.37 2.12 -7.39
CA ALA A 17 -1.16 0.72 -7.04
C ALA A 17 -2.04 0.30 -5.85
N LEU A 18 -2.13 1.16 -4.83
CA LEU A 18 -2.99 0.90 -3.68
C LEU A 18 -4.46 0.83 -4.08
N ARG A 19 -4.88 1.71 -5.00
CA ARG A 19 -6.25 1.69 -5.50
C ARG A 19 -6.56 0.39 -6.24
N VAL A 20 -5.63 -0.09 -7.06
CA VAL A 20 -5.78 -1.36 -7.76
C VAL A 20 -5.95 -2.51 -6.77
N ILE A 21 -5.15 -2.52 -5.70
CA ILE A 21 -5.28 -3.52 -4.66
C ILE A 21 -6.67 -3.49 -4.04
N GLU A 22 -7.15 -2.31 -3.67
CA GLU A 22 -8.47 -2.17 -3.05
C GLU A 22 -9.61 -2.61 -3.97
N GLU A 23 -9.47 -2.39 -5.28
CA GLU A 23 -10.49 -2.77 -6.25
C GLU A 23 -10.49 -4.26 -6.57
N ARG A 24 -9.35 -4.92 -6.44
CA ARG A 24 -9.17 -6.30 -6.86
C ARG A 24 -9.39 -7.33 -5.76
N ILE A 25 -9.12 -6.97 -4.53
CA ILE A 25 -9.21 -7.90 -3.41
C ILE A 25 -9.92 -7.24 -2.22
N PRO A 26 -10.61 -8.05 -1.39
CA PRO A 26 -11.18 -7.53 -0.14
C PRO A 26 -10.04 -7.26 0.84
N CYS A 27 -9.81 -5.99 1.15
CA CYS A 27 -8.75 -5.58 2.06
C CYS A 27 -9.07 -4.25 2.70
N PHE A 28 -8.34 -3.94 3.76
CA PHE A 28 -8.37 -2.61 4.39
C PHE A 28 -6.98 -2.01 4.27
N CYS A 29 -6.90 -0.83 3.66
CA CYS A 29 -5.67 -0.06 3.56
C CYS A 29 -5.77 1.15 4.47
N ASN A 30 -4.78 1.30 5.34
CA ASN A 30 -4.68 2.46 6.22
C ASN A 30 -3.36 3.17 5.92
N LEU A 31 -3.46 4.45 5.57
CA LEU A 31 -2.32 5.29 5.28
C LEU A 31 -2.03 6.15 6.49
N SER A 32 -0.84 6.02 7.05
CA SER A 32 -0.41 6.87 8.16
C SER A 32 0.64 7.87 7.66
N ASP A 33 0.57 9.08 8.19
CA ASP A 33 1.54 10.15 7.94
C ASP A 33 1.67 10.58 6.48
N ALA A 34 0.57 10.50 5.74
CA ALA A 34 0.51 11.05 4.39
C ALA A 34 0.54 12.57 4.46
N ASN A 35 1.72 13.13 4.65
CA ASN A 35 1.90 14.57 4.66
C ASN A 35 2.26 15.03 3.25
N PHE A 36 1.29 15.60 2.56
CA PHE A 36 1.46 16.06 1.19
C PHE A 36 2.39 17.25 1.05
N GLU A 37 2.79 17.85 2.15
CA GLU A 37 3.72 18.99 2.14
C GLU A 37 5.16 18.58 1.93
N ASN A 38 5.49 17.31 2.18
CA ASN A 38 6.83 16.79 2.03
C ASN A 38 6.89 15.79 0.89
N LEU A 39 7.34 16.23 -0.26
CA LEU A 39 7.39 15.42 -1.48
C LEU A 39 8.43 14.28 -1.43
N GLU A 40 9.35 14.36 -0.50
CA GLU A 40 10.40 13.34 -0.35
C GLU A 40 10.02 12.24 0.63
N ASP A 41 8.87 12.37 1.28
CA ASP A 41 8.53 11.47 2.34
C ASP A 41 7.99 10.15 1.84
N THR A 42 8.34 9.14 2.61
CA THR A 42 7.69 7.85 2.51
C THR A 42 6.43 7.87 3.36
N ILE A 43 5.47 7.04 3.00
CA ILE A 43 4.28 6.81 3.80
C ILE A 43 4.28 5.38 4.30
N THR A 44 3.73 5.19 5.49
CA THR A 44 3.53 3.85 6.03
C THR A 44 2.12 3.40 5.67
N VAL A 45 2.05 2.26 5.01
CA VAL A 45 0.78 1.67 4.59
C VAL A 45 0.59 0.37 5.35
N THR A 46 -0.54 0.26 6.04
CA THR A 46 -0.93 -0.99 6.70
C THR A 46 -2.07 -1.61 5.90
N ILE A 47 -1.88 -2.82 5.42
CA ILE A 47 -2.87 -3.53 4.63
C ILE A 47 -3.29 -4.79 5.36
N GLN A 48 -4.60 -4.94 5.57
CA GLN A 48 -5.17 -6.17 6.11
C GLN A 48 -5.88 -6.88 4.98
N CYS A 49 -5.42 -8.07 4.63
CA CYS A 49 -5.99 -8.86 3.55
C CYS A 49 -5.96 -10.35 3.92
N ARG A 50 -6.57 -11.15 3.07
CA ARG A 50 -6.54 -12.59 3.24
C ARG A 50 -5.14 -13.11 2.93
N GLU A 51 -4.75 -14.19 3.59
CA GLU A 51 -3.44 -14.80 3.37
C GLU A 51 -3.20 -15.16 1.91
N GLU A 52 -4.22 -15.62 1.22
CA GLU A 52 -4.14 -15.97 -0.20
C GLU A 52 -3.87 -14.78 -1.12
N ASP A 53 -4.13 -13.55 -0.65
CA ASP A 53 -3.94 -12.33 -1.43
C ASP A 53 -2.61 -11.62 -1.14
N VAL A 54 -1.84 -12.13 -0.19
CA VAL A 54 -0.57 -11.51 0.22
C VAL A 54 0.41 -11.37 -0.95
N ASN A 55 0.53 -12.40 -1.77
CA ASN A 55 1.44 -12.36 -2.91
C ASN A 55 1.05 -11.29 -3.93
N PHE A 56 -0.25 -11.12 -4.15
CA PHE A 56 -0.75 -10.09 -5.05
C PHE A 56 -0.37 -8.69 -4.54
N VAL A 57 -0.57 -8.44 -3.25
CA VAL A 57 -0.20 -7.16 -2.63
C VAL A 57 1.29 -6.90 -2.76
N LYS A 58 2.12 -7.90 -2.48
CA LYS A 58 3.57 -7.78 -2.60
C LYS A 58 4.00 -7.44 -4.02
N GLU A 59 3.41 -8.07 -5.02
CA GLU A 59 3.73 -7.79 -6.42
C GLU A 59 3.37 -6.36 -6.81
N GLN A 60 2.22 -5.88 -6.37
CA GLN A 60 1.78 -4.53 -6.71
C GLN A 60 2.66 -3.46 -6.06
N LEU A 61 3.16 -3.70 -4.87
CA LEU A 61 3.94 -2.72 -4.12
C LEU A 61 5.46 -2.86 -4.30
N ALA A 62 5.93 -3.93 -4.93
CA ALA A 62 7.35 -4.17 -5.11
C ALA A 62 8.12 -2.99 -5.75
N PRO A 63 7.59 -2.29 -6.77
CA PRO A 63 8.31 -1.15 -7.35
C PRO A 63 8.46 0.05 -6.43
N PHE A 64 7.73 0.08 -5.31
CA PHE A 64 7.66 1.26 -4.45
C PHE A 64 8.32 1.07 -3.09
N VAL A 65 8.78 -0.13 -2.81
CA VAL A 65 9.43 -0.44 -1.53
C VAL A 65 10.93 -0.59 -1.69
#